data_5036bb7a7e199b363209fc0c9b1ff0cb
#
_entry.id   5036bb7a7e199b363209fc0c9b1ff0cb
#
_cell.length_a   1.000
_cell.length_b   1.000
_cell.length_c   1.000
_cell.angle_alpha   90.00
_cell.angle_beta   90.00
_cell.angle_gamma   90.00
#
_symmetry.space_group_name_H-M   'P 1'
#
loop_
_entity.id
_entity.type
_entity.pdbx_description
1 polymer ?
#
loop_
_entity_poly.entity_id
_entity_poly.type
_entity_poly.pdbx_seq_one_letter_code
_entity_poly.pdbx_strand_id
1 'polypeptide(L)'
;MTIQEKIQNAKTYLGIEFGSTRIKAVLIDDTFAPIASGSHEWQNRYENGVWTYSLDDITTGLQHCYAALTEDIRQKFGVTPTTYGAIGISGMMHGYMAFDKDDNLLVPFRTWRNTITEQAASELSELLSFNIPQRWSIAHLYQAILNGEEHVRHIAHINTLAGYIHYRLTGKRQVGIGEASGIFPVDSTGYNTDYIKKVDEVLSAKGFSVKLTEVLPSVLNAGAKEAFLTADGAKLLDPTGTLQPGVPLCPPEGDAGTGMTATDSVLPRTGNVSAGTSIFAMLV
;
A
#
# COMPACT_ATOMS: atom_id res chain seq x y z
N MET A 1 0.41 6.93 -33.44
CA MET A 1 0.75 5.62 -32.83
C MET A 1 -0.56 4.93 -32.49
N THR A 2 -0.78 3.72 -32.98
CA THR A 2 -1.94 2.90 -32.62
C THR A 2 -1.85 2.45 -31.15
N ILE A 3 -2.94 1.99 -30.56
CA ILE A 3 -2.91 1.45 -29.17
C ILE A 3 -1.96 0.25 -29.07
N GLN A 4 -1.94 -0.62 -30.07
CA GLN A 4 -0.99 -1.73 -30.17
C GLN A 4 0.47 -1.25 -30.09
N GLU A 5 0.82 -0.25 -30.90
CA GLU A 5 2.17 0.35 -30.88
C GLU A 5 2.49 1.01 -29.54
N LYS A 6 1.51 1.67 -28.88
CA LYS A 6 1.70 2.24 -27.56
C LYS A 6 2.03 1.17 -26.51
N ILE A 7 1.29 0.05 -26.52
CA ILE A 7 1.53 -1.08 -25.61
C ILE A 7 2.93 -1.66 -25.85
N GLN A 8 3.31 -1.91 -27.10
CA GLN A 8 4.61 -2.50 -27.45
C GLN A 8 5.81 -1.58 -27.15
N ASN A 9 5.61 -0.26 -27.14
CA ASN A 9 6.66 0.73 -26.93
C ASN A 9 6.65 1.36 -25.52
N ALA A 10 6.06 0.69 -24.52
CA ALA A 10 5.98 1.16 -23.14
C ALA A 10 5.35 2.57 -23.00
N LYS A 11 4.37 2.91 -23.85
CA LYS A 11 3.61 4.16 -23.79
C LYS A 11 2.25 3.98 -23.11
N THR A 12 2.17 2.99 -22.23
CA THR A 12 1.01 2.69 -21.40
C THR A 12 1.43 2.57 -19.95
N TYR A 13 0.51 2.86 -19.02
CA TYR A 13 0.78 2.89 -17.60
C TYR A 13 -0.23 2.03 -16.89
N LEU A 14 0.24 1.20 -15.96
CA LEU A 14 -0.56 0.24 -15.22
C LEU A 14 -0.80 0.74 -13.80
N GLY A 15 -2.06 0.89 -13.39
CA GLY A 15 -2.48 1.09 -12.00
C GLY A 15 -3.10 -0.18 -11.44
N ILE A 16 -2.71 -0.59 -10.23
CA ILE A 16 -3.33 -1.72 -9.50
C ILE A 16 -3.77 -1.23 -8.13
N GLU A 17 -5.08 -1.37 -7.83
CA GLU A 17 -5.68 -1.00 -6.56
C GLU A 17 -6.14 -2.23 -5.78
N PHE A 18 -5.73 -2.32 -4.53
CA PHE A 18 -6.18 -3.32 -3.57
C PHE A 18 -7.30 -2.75 -2.68
N GLY A 19 -8.52 -2.74 -3.21
CA GLY A 19 -9.72 -2.33 -2.45
C GLY A 19 -10.23 -3.42 -1.52
N SER A 20 -11.13 -3.07 -0.59
CA SER A 20 -11.62 -4.01 0.45
C SER A 20 -12.41 -5.20 -0.06
N THR A 21 -13.00 -5.13 -1.24
CA THR A 21 -13.83 -6.22 -1.82
C THR A 21 -13.34 -6.67 -3.18
N ARG A 22 -12.42 -5.92 -3.78
CA ARG A 22 -11.96 -6.18 -5.14
C ARG A 22 -10.56 -5.61 -5.35
N ILE A 23 -9.69 -6.39 -6.00
CA ILE A 23 -8.45 -5.91 -6.60
C ILE A 23 -8.79 -5.50 -8.03
N LYS A 24 -8.34 -4.33 -8.46
CA LYS A 24 -8.58 -3.79 -9.80
C LYS A 24 -7.26 -3.41 -10.47
N ALA A 25 -7.16 -3.67 -11.75
CA ALA A 25 -6.08 -3.20 -12.60
C ALA A 25 -6.64 -2.41 -13.76
N VAL A 26 -6.05 -1.27 -14.06
CA VAL A 26 -6.42 -0.42 -15.19
C VAL A 26 -5.17 -0.05 -15.97
N LEU A 27 -5.22 -0.24 -17.28
CA LEU A 27 -4.22 0.24 -18.21
C LEU A 27 -4.71 1.54 -18.83
N ILE A 28 -3.89 2.58 -18.75
CA ILE A 28 -4.12 3.86 -19.43
C ILE A 28 -3.06 4.09 -20.49
N ASP A 29 -3.38 4.88 -21.50
CA ASP A 29 -2.41 5.32 -22.51
C ASP A 29 -1.75 6.66 -22.14
N ASP A 30 -0.92 7.18 -23.01
CA ASP A 30 -0.20 8.45 -22.82
C ASP A 30 -1.09 9.70 -22.93
N THR A 31 -2.39 9.53 -23.18
CA THR A 31 -3.43 10.58 -23.07
C THR A 31 -4.26 10.43 -21.79
N PHE A 32 -3.87 9.51 -20.89
CA PHE A 32 -4.56 9.14 -19.66
C PHE A 32 -5.94 8.48 -19.88
N ALA A 33 -6.23 8.03 -21.09
CA ALA A 33 -7.47 7.31 -21.38
C ALA A 33 -7.36 5.85 -20.90
N PRO A 34 -8.34 5.32 -20.15
CA PRO A 34 -8.43 3.90 -19.83
C PRO A 34 -8.66 3.08 -21.12
N ILE A 35 -7.80 2.09 -21.36
CA ILE A 35 -7.86 1.25 -22.57
C ILE A 35 -8.16 -0.22 -22.27
N ALA A 36 -7.76 -0.70 -21.10
CA ALA A 36 -8.05 -2.06 -20.66
C ALA A 36 -8.18 -2.13 -19.14
N SER A 37 -8.84 -3.18 -18.65
CA SER A 37 -8.99 -3.41 -17.20
C SER A 37 -9.04 -4.89 -16.86
N GLY A 38 -8.68 -5.19 -15.60
CA GLY A 38 -8.84 -6.50 -14.99
C GLY A 38 -9.32 -6.35 -13.55
N SER A 39 -9.92 -7.40 -13.00
CA SER A 39 -10.30 -7.39 -11.59
C SER A 39 -10.35 -8.79 -10.99
N HIS A 40 -10.24 -8.84 -9.66
CA HIS A 40 -10.41 -10.05 -8.86
C HIS A 40 -11.22 -9.71 -7.62
N GLU A 41 -12.30 -10.43 -7.37
CA GLU A 41 -13.10 -10.30 -6.14
C GLU A 41 -12.46 -11.10 -5.03
N TRP A 42 -12.36 -10.52 -3.85
CA TRP A 42 -11.86 -11.17 -2.65
C TRP A 42 -12.64 -10.74 -1.41
N GLN A 43 -12.41 -11.41 -0.28
CA GLN A 43 -13.18 -11.16 0.93
C GLN A 43 -12.27 -10.93 2.13
N ASN A 44 -12.60 -9.89 2.90
CA ASN A 44 -12.02 -9.67 4.22
C ASN A 44 -12.58 -10.72 5.18
N ARG A 45 -11.72 -11.49 5.85
CA ARG A 45 -12.08 -12.54 6.81
C ARG A 45 -11.96 -12.05 8.23
N TYR A 46 -12.84 -12.53 9.09
CA TYR A 46 -12.74 -12.30 10.53
C TYR A 46 -12.27 -13.59 11.19
N GLU A 47 -11.00 -13.63 11.58
CA GLU A 47 -10.34 -14.81 12.12
C GLU A 47 -9.69 -14.48 13.48
N ASN A 48 -10.01 -15.26 14.51
CA ASN A 48 -9.45 -15.09 15.86
C ASN A 48 -9.55 -13.64 16.41
N GLY A 49 -10.66 -12.97 16.14
CA GLY A 49 -10.87 -11.59 16.60
C GLY A 49 -10.25 -10.51 15.71
N VAL A 50 -9.70 -10.86 14.55
CA VAL A 50 -8.99 -9.94 13.64
C VAL A 50 -9.59 -9.98 12.24
N TRP A 51 -9.87 -8.80 11.69
CA TRP A 51 -10.18 -8.64 10.27
C TRP A 51 -8.90 -8.70 9.46
N THR A 52 -8.80 -9.66 8.53
CA THR A 52 -7.56 -10.01 7.83
C THR A 52 -7.77 -10.45 6.39
N TYR A 53 -6.67 -10.47 5.62
CA TYR A 53 -6.48 -11.22 4.38
C TYR A 53 -5.20 -12.03 4.51
N SER A 54 -5.15 -13.25 3.96
CA SER A 54 -3.92 -14.03 3.94
C SER A 54 -2.94 -13.51 2.86
N LEU A 55 -1.65 -13.80 3.03
CA LEU A 55 -0.65 -13.49 1.99
C LEU A 55 -0.92 -14.25 0.69
N ASP A 56 -1.49 -15.45 0.79
CA ASP A 56 -1.89 -16.24 -0.38
C ASP A 56 -3.04 -15.59 -1.14
N ASP A 57 -4.07 -15.08 -0.43
CA ASP A 57 -5.16 -14.34 -1.08
C ASP A 57 -4.66 -13.08 -1.78
N ILE A 58 -3.73 -12.35 -1.14
CA ILE A 58 -3.11 -11.15 -1.70
C ILE A 58 -2.36 -11.50 -2.99
N THR A 59 -1.51 -12.53 -2.95
CA THR A 59 -0.71 -12.96 -4.09
C THR A 59 -1.57 -13.51 -5.22
N THR A 60 -2.47 -14.42 -4.91
CA THR A 60 -3.37 -15.03 -5.89
C THR A 60 -4.29 -13.98 -6.52
N GLY A 61 -4.83 -13.09 -5.70
CA GLY A 61 -5.68 -12.00 -6.18
C GLY A 61 -4.95 -11.03 -7.11
N LEU A 62 -3.71 -10.67 -6.80
CA LEU A 62 -2.86 -9.86 -7.67
C LEU A 62 -2.65 -10.54 -9.03
N GLN A 63 -2.27 -11.81 -9.03
CA GLN A 63 -2.01 -12.58 -10.25
C GLN A 63 -3.27 -12.75 -11.10
N HIS A 64 -4.41 -13.08 -10.50
CA HIS A 64 -5.68 -13.21 -11.21
C HIS A 64 -6.14 -11.87 -11.81
N CYS A 65 -5.98 -10.78 -11.06
CA CYS A 65 -6.32 -9.45 -11.54
C CYS A 65 -5.44 -9.04 -12.75
N TYR A 66 -4.13 -9.31 -12.68
CA TYR A 66 -3.21 -9.04 -13.79
C TYR A 66 -3.50 -9.93 -15.00
N ALA A 67 -3.76 -11.22 -14.80
CA ALA A 67 -4.15 -12.14 -15.88
C ALA A 67 -5.43 -11.70 -16.58
N ALA A 68 -6.44 -11.25 -15.83
CA ALA A 68 -7.67 -10.71 -16.40
C ALA A 68 -7.41 -9.44 -17.24
N LEU A 69 -6.52 -8.54 -16.78
CA LEU A 69 -6.10 -7.37 -17.54
C LEU A 69 -5.40 -7.76 -18.86
N THR A 70 -4.43 -8.67 -18.79
CA THR A 70 -3.67 -9.08 -20.00
C THR A 70 -4.57 -9.78 -21.01
N GLU A 71 -5.57 -10.54 -20.56
CA GLU A 71 -6.57 -11.15 -21.43
C GLU A 71 -7.48 -10.09 -22.08
N ASP A 72 -7.93 -9.06 -21.35
CA ASP A 72 -8.69 -7.94 -21.92
C ASP A 72 -7.89 -7.18 -22.98
N ILE A 73 -6.58 -6.96 -22.73
CA ILE A 73 -5.67 -6.36 -23.73
C ILE A 73 -5.56 -7.24 -24.96
N ARG A 74 -5.37 -8.54 -24.79
CA ARG A 74 -5.24 -9.49 -25.90
C ARG A 74 -6.51 -9.54 -26.75
N GLN A 75 -7.68 -9.54 -26.13
CA GLN A 75 -8.96 -9.56 -26.84
C GLN A 75 -9.22 -8.27 -27.61
N LYS A 76 -8.90 -7.10 -27.04
CA LYS A 76 -9.14 -5.80 -27.67
C LYS A 76 -8.12 -5.44 -28.74
N PHE A 77 -6.86 -5.79 -28.52
CA PHE A 77 -5.75 -5.26 -29.31
C PHE A 77 -4.87 -6.34 -29.96
N GLY A 78 -5.09 -7.63 -29.67
CA GLY A 78 -4.32 -8.72 -30.25
C GLY A 78 -2.85 -8.80 -29.83
N VAL A 79 -2.47 -8.12 -28.73
CA VAL A 79 -1.10 -8.08 -28.21
C VAL A 79 -1.07 -8.42 -26.73
N THR A 80 0.09 -8.91 -26.25
CA THR A 80 0.37 -9.12 -24.83
C THR A 80 1.46 -8.13 -24.40
N PRO A 81 1.25 -7.34 -23.33
CA PRO A 81 2.26 -6.40 -22.88
C PRO A 81 3.46 -7.14 -22.27
N THR A 82 4.65 -6.73 -22.64
CA THR A 82 5.92 -7.22 -22.06
C THR A 82 6.55 -6.20 -21.12
N THR A 83 6.08 -4.95 -21.16
CA THR A 83 6.60 -3.83 -20.38
C THR A 83 5.56 -2.71 -20.29
N TYR A 84 5.78 -1.75 -19.39
CA TYR A 84 4.94 -0.57 -19.20
C TYR A 84 5.83 0.68 -19.04
N GLY A 85 5.27 1.86 -19.26
CA GLY A 85 5.93 3.13 -18.96
C GLY A 85 6.15 3.34 -17.46
N ALA A 86 5.18 2.91 -16.65
CA ALA A 86 5.29 2.79 -15.20
C ALA A 86 4.19 1.87 -14.65
N ILE A 87 4.39 1.40 -13.42
CA ILE A 87 3.39 0.69 -12.61
C ILE A 87 3.14 1.50 -11.34
N GLY A 88 1.87 1.74 -10.98
CA GLY A 88 1.44 2.32 -9.73
C GLY A 88 0.67 1.31 -8.89
N ILE A 89 0.96 1.25 -7.59
CA ILE A 89 0.23 0.43 -6.61
C ILE A 89 -0.54 1.36 -5.68
N SER A 90 -1.82 1.08 -5.53
CA SER A 90 -2.69 1.70 -4.54
C SER A 90 -3.34 0.62 -3.69
N GLY A 91 -3.65 0.92 -2.45
CA GLY A 91 -4.35 -0.04 -1.58
C GLY A 91 -5.13 0.63 -0.47
N MET A 92 -6.01 -0.17 0.16
CA MET A 92 -6.67 0.27 1.38
C MET A 92 -5.62 0.75 2.38
N MET A 93 -5.79 1.97 2.84
CA MET A 93 -4.85 2.62 3.76
C MET A 93 -4.82 1.95 5.13
N HIS A 94 -3.79 2.28 5.90
CA HIS A 94 -3.62 1.87 7.27
C HIS A 94 -3.34 0.36 7.43
N GLY A 95 -3.59 -0.14 8.65
CA GLY A 95 -3.37 -1.54 8.98
C GLY A 95 -1.95 -1.84 9.45
N TYR A 96 -1.70 -3.10 9.73
CA TYR A 96 -0.46 -3.53 10.36
C TYR A 96 -0.04 -4.90 9.84
N MET A 97 1.07 -4.91 9.14
CA MET A 97 1.79 -6.10 8.68
C MET A 97 3.17 -6.08 9.32
N ALA A 98 3.42 -6.93 10.29
CA ALA A 98 4.70 -7.03 10.99
C ALA A 98 5.49 -8.24 10.50
N PHE A 99 6.75 -8.04 10.17
CA PHE A 99 7.63 -9.06 9.59
C PHE A 99 8.90 -9.22 10.42
N ASP A 100 9.42 -10.44 10.42
CA ASP A 100 10.74 -10.74 10.96
C ASP A 100 11.87 -10.41 9.95
N LYS A 101 13.11 -10.73 10.33
CA LYS A 101 14.30 -10.50 9.49
C LYS A 101 14.34 -11.35 8.20
N ASP A 102 13.57 -12.43 8.15
CA ASP A 102 13.49 -13.36 7.03
C ASP A 102 12.21 -13.12 6.18
N ASP A 103 11.55 -11.96 6.39
CA ASP A 103 10.31 -11.52 5.73
C ASP A 103 9.09 -12.43 6.00
N ASN A 104 9.09 -13.20 7.09
CA ASN A 104 7.91 -13.94 7.52
C ASN A 104 6.92 -13.01 8.22
N LEU A 105 5.64 -13.09 7.86
CA LEU A 105 4.58 -12.36 8.55
C LEU A 105 4.38 -12.94 9.96
N LEU A 106 4.60 -12.14 10.98
CA LEU A 106 4.62 -12.56 12.38
C LEU A 106 3.24 -12.77 13.00
N VAL A 107 2.26 -12.00 12.54
CA VAL A 107 0.85 -12.06 12.97
C VAL A 107 -0.05 -11.86 11.76
N PRO A 108 -1.32 -12.30 11.79
CA PRO A 108 -2.26 -12.01 10.71
C PRO A 108 -2.30 -10.52 10.38
N PHE A 109 -2.37 -10.17 9.10
CA PHE A 109 -2.51 -8.79 8.67
C PHE A 109 -3.73 -8.15 9.35
N ARG A 110 -3.53 -7.11 10.17
CA ARG A 110 -4.59 -6.35 10.82
C ARG A 110 -5.01 -5.22 9.91
N THR A 111 -6.19 -5.34 9.28
CA THR A 111 -6.69 -4.35 8.32
C THR A 111 -7.22 -3.10 9.02
N TRP A 112 -7.53 -2.05 8.26
CA TRP A 112 -8.15 -0.80 8.73
C TRP A 112 -9.46 -0.98 9.52
N ARG A 113 -10.11 -2.15 9.38
CA ARG A 113 -11.37 -2.49 10.07
C ARG A 113 -11.19 -2.85 11.55
N ASN A 114 -9.97 -3.11 11.97
CA ASN A 114 -9.68 -3.48 13.35
C ASN A 114 -9.69 -2.25 14.26
N THR A 115 -10.52 -2.31 15.32
CA THR A 115 -10.66 -1.29 16.35
C THR A 115 -10.17 -1.80 17.72
N ILE A 116 -9.07 -2.56 17.72
CA ILE A 116 -8.50 -3.24 18.89
C ILE A 116 -7.37 -2.46 19.56
N THR A 117 -7.19 -1.19 19.21
CA THR A 117 -6.05 -0.36 19.59
C THR A 117 -6.47 0.92 20.31
N GLU A 118 -7.61 0.90 21.03
CA GLU A 118 -8.18 2.09 21.68
C GLU A 118 -7.22 2.72 22.69
N GLN A 119 -6.61 1.89 23.56
CA GLN A 119 -5.68 2.38 24.57
C GLN A 119 -4.45 3.03 23.91
N ALA A 120 -3.83 2.36 22.96
CA ALA A 120 -2.66 2.88 22.25
C ALA A 120 -2.97 4.19 21.50
N ALA A 121 -4.10 4.25 20.81
CA ALA A 121 -4.54 5.43 20.08
C ALA A 121 -4.76 6.63 21.03
N SER A 122 -5.37 6.40 22.20
CA SER A 122 -5.58 7.43 23.22
C SER A 122 -4.26 7.95 23.79
N GLU A 123 -3.40 7.05 24.28
CA GLU A 123 -2.10 7.42 24.86
C GLU A 123 -1.20 8.17 23.86
N LEU A 124 -1.14 7.70 22.61
CA LEU A 124 -0.35 8.37 21.57
C LEU A 124 -0.93 9.73 21.18
N SER A 125 -2.26 9.86 21.14
CA SER A 125 -2.91 11.14 20.82
C SER A 125 -2.63 12.18 21.92
N GLU A 126 -2.66 11.79 23.19
CA GLU A 126 -2.32 12.65 24.31
C GLU A 126 -0.82 13.05 24.25
N LEU A 127 0.09 12.06 24.09
CA LEU A 127 1.53 12.28 24.03
C LEU A 127 1.92 13.28 22.94
N LEU A 128 1.31 13.16 21.77
CA LEU A 128 1.66 13.95 20.58
C LEU A 128 0.83 15.24 20.45
N SER A 129 -0.25 15.38 21.25
CA SER A 129 -1.28 16.42 21.03
C SER A 129 -1.76 16.42 19.58
N PHE A 130 -1.90 15.24 19.01
CA PHE A 130 -2.26 14.97 17.62
C PHE A 130 -3.14 13.73 17.55
N ASN A 131 -4.26 13.78 16.83
CA ASN A 131 -5.19 12.65 16.75
C ASN A 131 -4.55 11.44 16.04
N ILE A 132 -4.37 10.35 16.76
CA ILE A 132 -3.90 9.06 16.23
C ILE A 132 -5.10 8.10 16.17
N PRO A 133 -5.63 7.82 14.95
CA PRO A 133 -6.73 6.88 14.80
C PRO A 133 -6.34 5.44 15.15
N GLN A 134 -7.28 4.66 15.68
CA GLN A 134 -7.05 3.27 16.05
C GLN A 134 -6.53 2.39 14.90
N ARG A 135 -6.88 2.70 13.66
CA ARG A 135 -6.50 1.93 12.46
C ARG A 135 -5.07 2.17 11.97
N TRP A 136 -4.35 3.16 12.51
CA TRP A 136 -2.99 3.47 12.09
C TRP A 136 -1.98 2.40 12.53
N SER A 137 -0.95 2.17 11.70
CA SER A 137 0.06 1.14 11.96
C SER A 137 0.77 1.36 13.30
N ILE A 138 1.07 2.61 13.66
CA ILE A 138 1.70 2.93 14.95
C ILE A 138 0.80 2.60 16.15
N ALA A 139 -0.51 2.77 16.04
CA ALA A 139 -1.44 2.40 17.11
C ALA A 139 -1.47 0.87 17.30
N HIS A 140 -1.40 0.09 16.21
CA HIS A 140 -1.29 -1.37 16.27
C HIS A 140 0.03 -1.84 16.89
N LEU A 141 1.16 -1.24 16.48
CA LEU A 141 2.46 -1.55 17.08
C LEU A 141 2.46 -1.27 18.58
N TYR A 142 2.01 -0.07 18.97
CA TYR A 142 2.01 0.31 20.38
C TYR A 142 1.05 -0.55 21.19
N GLN A 143 -0.13 -0.88 20.66
CA GLN A 143 -1.05 -1.79 21.35
C GLN A 143 -0.47 -3.19 21.55
N ALA A 144 0.24 -3.70 20.54
CA ALA A 144 0.91 -4.99 20.65
C ALA A 144 1.99 -4.99 21.77
N ILE A 145 2.72 -3.88 21.91
CA ILE A 145 3.69 -3.66 23.00
C ILE A 145 2.96 -3.61 24.36
N LEU A 146 1.87 -2.85 24.46
CA LEU A 146 1.07 -2.74 25.71
C LEU A 146 0.51 -4.10 26.12
N ASN A 147 0.07 -4.91 25.18
CA ASN A 147 -0.44 -6.26 25.41
C ASN A 147 0.65 -7.29 25.73
N GLY A 148 1.94 -6.95 25.56
CA GLY A 148 3.05 -7.92 25.66
C GLY A 148 2.99 -9.03 24.63
N GLU A 149 2.52 -8.75 23.41
CA GLU A 149 2.40 -9.75 22.36
C GLU A 149 3.78 -10.28 21.94
N GLU A 150 3.90 -11.59 21.86
CA GLU A 150 5.19 -12.27 21.68
C GLU A 150 5.92 -11.86 20.39
N HIS A 151 5.20 -11.58 19.32
CA HIS A 151 5.78 -11.21 18.03
C HIS A 151 6.59 -9.92 18.07
N VAL A 152 6.31 -9.01 19.03
CA VAL A 152 6.95 -7.68 19.14
C VAL A 152 8.47 -7.78 19.19
N ARG A 153 9.02 -8.77 19.87
CA ARG A 153 10.49 -8.98 19.99
C ARG A 153 11.16 -9.47 18.71
N HIS A 154 10.37 -9.90 17.73
CA HIS A 154 10.87 -10.43 16.45
C HIS A 154 10.67 -9.47 15.29
N ILE A 155 10.04 -8.30 15.52
CA ILE A 155 9.76 -7.33 14.48
C ILE A 155 11.08 -6.78 13.92
N ALA A 156 11.30 -7.00 12.63
CA ALA A 156 12.37 -6.36 11.86
C ALA A 156 11.84 -5.18 11.05
N HIS A 157 10.59 -5.29 10.53
CA HIS A 157 9.94 -4.18 9.85
C HIS A 157 8.41 -4.32 9.88
N ILE A 158 7.73 -3.20 9.69
CA ILE A 158 6.28 -3.15 9.51
C ILE A 158 5.95 -2.51 8.16
N ASN A 159 4.76 -2.83 7.64
CA ASN A 159 4.31 -2.29 6.38
C ASN A 159 2.78 -2.17 6.35
N THR A 160 2.27 -1.46 5.35
CA THR A 160 0.88 -1.48 4.91
C THR A 160 0.72 -2.41 3.72
N LEU A 161 -0.50 -2.64 3.27
CA LEU A 161 -0.75 -3.52 2.11
C LEU A 161 -0.08 -2.99 0.84
N ALA A 162 -0.27 -1.71 0.51
CA ALA A 162 0.33 -1.11 -0.68
C ALA A 162 1.86 -1.13 -0.63
N GLY A 163 2.44 -0.79 0.52
CA GLY A 163 3.88 -0.85 0.75
C GLY A 163 4.43 -2.29 0.69
N TYR A 164 3.70 -3.28 1.21
CA TYR A 164 4.09 -4.69 1.11
C TYR A 164 4.13 -5.17 -0.35
N ILE A 165 3.10 -4.87 -1.14
CA ILE A 165 3.08 -5.23 -2.58
C ILE A 165 4.23 -4.55 -3.32
N HIS A 166 4.45 -3.26 -3.08
CA HIS A 166 5.57 -2.54 -3.69
C HIS A 166 6.92 -3.20 -3.33
N TYR A 167 7.12 -3.56 -2.06
CA TYR A 167 8.30 -4.26 -1.61
C TYR A 167 8.48 -5.60 -2.34
N ARG A 168 7.43 -6.41 -2.47
CA ARG A 168 7.48 -7.70 -3.16
C ARG A 168 7.81 -7.56 -4.65
N LEU A 169 7.42 -6.46 -5.28
CA LEU A 169 7.70 -6.18 -6.70
C LEU A 169 9.10 -5.58 -6.93
N THR A 170 9.65 -4.84 -5.96
CA THR A 170 10.84 -4.00 -6.16
C THR A 170 12.02 -4.32 -5.25
N GLY A 171 11.79 -5.04 -4.15
CA GLY A 171 12.76 -5.23 -3.08
C GLY A 171 13.00 -3.95 -2.23
N LYS A 172 12.19 -2.88 -2.41
CA LYS A 172 12.34 -1.61 -1.71
C LYS A 172 11.22 -1.40 -0.69
N ARG A 173 11.55 -1.22 0.59
CA ARG A 173 10.61 -0.90 1.67
C ARG A 173 10.33 0.60 1.68
N GLN A 174 9.43 1.01 0.80
CA GLN A 174 9.10 2.41 0.52
C GLN A 174 7.59 2.61 0.44
N VAL A 175 7.13 3.78 0.83
CA VAL A 175 5.73 4.21 0.68
C VAL A 175 5.68 5.67 0.20
N GLY A 176 4.60 6.04 -0.46
CA GLY A 176 4.33 7.45 -0.78
C GLY A 176 3.93 8.23 0.47
N ILE A 177 4.04 9.56 0.39
CA ILE A 177 3.72 10.45 1.52
C ILE A 177 2.26 10.32 1.97
N GLY A 178 1.33 10.08 1.04
CA GLY A 178 -0.08 9.86 1.35
C GLY A 178 -0.29 8.58 2.14
N GLU A 179 0.32 7.48 1.74
CA GLU A 179 0.26 6.21 2.48
C GLU A 179 0.95 6.30 3.84
N ALA A 180 2.11 6.98 3.90
CA ALA A 180 2.84 7.21 5.15
C ALA A 180 2.00 7.93 6.20
N SER A 181 1.11 8.85 5.78
CA SER A 181 0.19 9.57 6.66
C SER A 181 -0.82 8.70 7.39
N GLY A 182 -1.00 7.45 6.93
CA GLY A 182 -1.82 6.44 7.60
C GLY A 182 -1.01 5.48 8.48
N ILE A 183 0.31 5.60 8.49
CA ILE A 183 1.23 4.82 9.32
C ILE A 183 1.58 5.59 10.59
N PHE A 184 2.04 6.83 10.40
CA PHE A 184 2.54 7.74 11.43
C PHE A 184 2.35 9.20 10.99
N PRO A 185 2.29 10.19 11.90
CA PRO A 185 2.22 11.60 11.51
C PRO A 185 3.37 12.03 10.59
N VAL A 186 3.01 12.70 9.51
CA VAL A 186 3.96 13.19 8.48
C VAL A 186 3.97 14.72 8.42
N ASP A 187 5.05 15.25 7.86
CA ASP A 187 5.17 16.62 7.39
C ASP A 187 5.64 16.61 5.91
N SER A 188 6.01 17.74 5.37
CA SER A 188 6.45 17.86 3.97
C SER A 188 7.73 17.08 3.63
N THR A 189 8.46 16.59 4.63
CA THR A 189 9.75 15.88 4.46
C THR A 189 9.65 14.37 4.72
N GLY A 190 8.53 13.89 5.23
CA GLY A 190 8.30 12.50 5.59
C GLY A 190 7.70 12.36 6.98
N TYR A 191 8.07 11.34 7.74
CA TYR A 191 7.60 11.17 9.12
C TYR A 191 8.11 12.32 9.99
N ASN A 192 7.23 12.89 10.82
CA ASN A 192 7.57 13.96 11.75
C ASN A 192 8.63 13.49 12.76
N THR A 193 9.83 14.04 12.65
CA THR A 193 11.02 13.57 13.41
C THR A 193 10.92 13.84 14.91
N ASP A 194 10.20 14.89 15.33
CA ASP A 194 10.03 15.20 16.75
C ASP A 194 9.04 14.24 17.40
N TYR A 195 8.02 13.83 16.65
CA TYR A 195 7.08 12.81 17.10
C TYR A 195 7.73 11.43 17.13
N ILE A 196 8.57 11.08 16.14
CA ILE A 196 9.36 9.85 16.16
C ILE A 196 10.17 9.74 17.45
N LYS A 197 10.91 10.80 17.84
CA LYS A 197 11.72 10.80 19.08
C LYS A 197 10.88 10.54 20.32
N LYS A 198 9.74 11.27 20.47
CA LYS A 198 8.84 11.10 21.62
C LYS A 198 8.29 9.68 21.72
N VAL A 199 7.87 9.12 20.59
CA VAL A 199 7.30 7.76 20.58
C VAL A 199 8.41 6.74 20.81
N ASP A 200 9.58 6.86 20.20
CA ASP A 200 10.74 5.98 20.47
C ASP A 200 11.10 5.92 21.97
N GLU A 201 11.04 7.05 22.70
CA GLU A 201 11.28 7.10 24.15
C GLU A 201 10.26 6.26 24.91
N VAL A 202 8.97 6.41 24.57
CA VAL A 202 7.88 5.65 25.22
C VAL A 202 7.98 4.15 24.90
N LEU A 203 8.24 3.79 23.63
CA LEU A 203 8.38 2.39 23.21
C LEU A 203 9.59 1.74 23.89
N SER A 204 10.72 2.45 23.99
CA SER A 204 11.93 1.98 24.65
C SER A 204 11.69 1.74 26.16
N ALA A 205 10.98 2.63 26.84
CA ALA A 205 10.61 2.47 28.23
C ALA A 205 9.72 1.24 28.50
N LYS A 206 9.02 0.76 27.46
CA LYS A 206 8.19 -0.47 27.49
C LYS A 206 8.91 -1.70 26.93
N GLY A 207 10.21 -1.62 26.67
CA GLY A 207 11.04 -2.75 26.26
C GLY A 207 11.18 -2.95 24.75
N PHE A 208 10.61 -2.08 23.92
CA PHE A 208 10.83 -2.09 22.47
C PHE A 208 11.95 -1.12 22.11
N SER A 209 13.17 -1.63 21.95
CA SER A 209 14.40 -0.84 21.77
C SER A 209 14.76 -0.52 20.32
N VAL A 210 14.08 -1.13 19.36
CA VAL A 210 14.31 -0.85 17.92
C VAL A 210 13.72 0.51 17.58
N LYS A 211 14.46 1.31 16.79
CA LYS A 211 13.99 2.64 16.42
C LYS A 211 12.88 2.57 15.35
N LEU A 212 11.90 3.45 15.44
CA LEU A 212 10.85 3.53 14.44
C LEU A 212 11.39 3.75 13.03
N THR A 213 12.47 4.52 12.89
CA THR A 213 13.15 4.74 11.59
C THR A 213 13.78 3.48 10.99
N GLU A 214 13.98 2.43 11.78
CA GLU A 214 14.48 1.14 11.30
C GLU A 214 13.36 0.21 10.87
N VAL A 215 12.20 0.29 11.54
CA VAL A 215 11.07 -0.62 11.29
C VAL A 215 10.04 -0.06 10.32
N LEU A 216 9.90 1.28 10.21
CA LEU A 216 8.98 1.92 9.28
C LEU A 216 9.56 1.95 7.85
N PRO A 217 8.72 1.83 6.80
CA PRO A 217 9.17 2.02 5.43
C PRO A 217 9.64 3.46 5.20
N SER A 218 10.60 3.67 4.30
CA SER A 218 11.02 5.02 3.91
C SER A 218 9.93 5.73 3.12
N VAL A 219 9.83 7.06 3.28
CA VAL A 219 8.80 7.88 2.66
C VAL A 219 9.33 8.54 1.39
N LEU A 220 8.56 8.48 0.32
CA LEU A 220 8.85 9.12 -0.96
C LEU A 220 7.75 10.13 -1.33
N ASN A 221 8.14 11.21 -1.97
CA ASN A 221 7.19 12.13 -2.59
C ASN A 221 6.70 11.59 -3.94
N ALA A 222 5.52 12.01 -4.36
CA ALA A 222 4.97 11.68 -5.67
C ALA A 222 5.96 12.08 -6.78
N GLY A 223 6.12 11.20 -7.78
CA GLY A 223 7.06 11.41 -8.89
C GLY A 223 8.48 10.93 -8.64
N ALA A 224 8.83 10.44 -7.46
CA ALA A 224 10.11 9.77 -7.22
C ALA A 224 10.28 8.55 -8.15
N LYS A 225 11.51 8.32 -8.63
CA LYS A 225 11.85 7.28 -9.61
C LYS A 225 12.96 6.38 -9.06
N GLU A 226 12.74 5.81 -7.89
CA GLU A 226 13.78 5.09 -7.15
C GLU A 226 13.59 3.57 -7.17
N ALA A 227 12.44 3.08 -7.62
CA ALA A 227 12.08 1.68 -7.59
C ALA A 227 11.78 1.14 -9.00
N PHE A 228 12.23 -0.08 -9.26
CA PHE A 228 12.02 -0.77 -10.54
C PHE A 228 11.58 -2.21 -10.28
N LEU A 229 10.74 -2.72 -11.16
CA LEU A 229 10.28 -4.10 -11.15
C LEU A 229 11.50 -5.04 -11.25
N THR A 230 11.69 -5.89 -10.25
CA THR A 230 12.74 -6.91 -10.25
C THR A 230 12.33 -8.12 -11.09
N ALA A 231 13.26 -9.04 -11.38
CA ALA A 231 12.94 -10.28 -12.06
C ALA A 231 11.96 -11.15 -11.25
N ASP A 232 12.14 -11.23 -9.92
CA ASP A 232 11.23 -11.94 -9.02
C ASP A 232 9.87 -11.23 -8.93
N GLY A 233 9.86 -9.90 -8.89
CA GLY A 233 8.64 -9.11 -8.90
C GLY A 233 7.85 -9.26 -10.21
N ALA A 234 8.53 -9.31 -11.35
CA ALA A 234 7.90 -9.57 -12.64
C ALA A 234 7.25 -10.96 -12.68
N LYS A 235 7.96 -11.99 -12.20
CA LYS A 235 7.45 -13.35 -12.09
C LYS A 235 6.32 -13.49 -11.07
N LEU A 236 6.37 -12.71 -9.98
CA LEU A 236 5.29 -12.66 -8.99
C LEU A 236 4.02 -12.08 -9.60
N LEU A 237 4.12 -10.97 -10.34
CA LEU A 237 2.99 -10.32 -10.99
C LEU A 237 2.46 -11.12 -12.16
N ASP A 238 3.36 -11.62 -13.01
CA ASP A 238 3.07 -12.41 -14.21
C ASP A 238 3.76 -13.78 -14.17
N PRO A 239 3.10 -14.82 -13.62
CA PRO A 239 3.66 -16.18 -13.60
C PRO A 239 3.92 -16.79 -14.98
N THR A 240 3.36 -16.23 -16.06
CA THR A 240 3.64 -16.69 -17.43
C THR A 240 5.07 -16.36 -17.89
N GLY A 241 5.71 -15.39 -17.22
CA GLY A 241 7.07 -14.93 -17.55
C GLY A 241 7.14 -14.00 -18.77
N THR A 242 6.00 -13.50 -19.24
CA THR A 242 5.95 -12.57 -20.39
C THR A 242 6.41 -11.17 -19.99
N LEU A 243 6.02 -10.70 -18.80
CA LEU A 243 6.40 -9.38 -18.28
C LEU A 243 7.90 -9.33 -17.95
N GLN A 244 8.59 -8.32 -18.49
CA GLN A 244 10.02 -8.12 -18.27
C GLN A 244 10.31 -7.23 -17.06
N PRO A 245 11.43 -7.45 -16.35
CA PRO A 245 11.87 -6.57 -15.27
C PRO A 245 12.31 -5.20 -15.82
N GLY A 246 12.54 -4.25 -14.89
CA GLY A 246 13.06 -2.92 -15.21
C GLY A 246 11.98 -1.86 -15.43
N VAL A 247 10.70 -2.21 -15.33
CA VAL A 247 9.60 -1.23 -15.37
C VAL A 247 9.69 -0.34 -14.11
N PRO A 248 9.66 1.01 -14.23
CA PRO A 248 9.65 1.88 -13.07
C PRO A 248 8.34 1.73 -12.29
N LEU A 249 8.44 1.72 -10.95
CA LEU A 249 7.28 1.77 -10.05
C LEU A 249 7.18 3.14 -9.39
N CYS A 250 5.95 3.67 -9.37
CA CYS A 250 5.62 4.84 -8.57
C CYS A 250 5.68 4.49 -7.07
N PRO A 251 5.93 5.46 -6.18
CA PRO A 251 5.69 5.26 -4.75
C PRO A 251 4.29 4.73 -4.52
N PRO A 252 4.10 3.67 -3.69
CA PRO A 252 2.77 3.12 -3.44
C PRO A 252 1.97 4.06 -2.55
N GLU A 253 0.69 4.21 -2.85
CA GLU A 253 -0.19 5.18 -2.19
C GLU A 253 -1.46 4.53 -1.63
N GLY A 254 -2.12 5.22 -0.73
CA GLY A 254 -3.42 4.82 -0.22
C GLY A 254 -4.55 5.14 -1.20
N ASP A 255 -5.63 4.35 -1.12
CA ASP A 255 -6.81 4.48 -1.96
C ASP A 255 -7.49 5.86 -1.83
N ALA A 256 -7.46 6.47 -0.65
CA ALA A 256 -8.02 7.79 -0.42
C ALA A 256 -7.30 8.88 -1.22
N GLY A 257 -5.96 8.95 -1.14
CA GLY A 257 -5.15 9.93 -1.86
C GLY A 257 -5.20 9.75 -3.39
N THR A 258 -5.12 8.50 -3.86
CA THR A 258 -5.26 8.21 -5.29
C THR A 258 -6.66 8.54 -5.81
N GLY A 259 -7.71 8.34 -5.00
CA GLY A 259 -9.08 8.75 -5.32
C GLY A 259 -9.22 10.26 -5.49
N MET A 260 -8.57 11.08 -4.66
CA MET A 260 -8.54 12.53 -4.82
C MET A 260 -7.85 12.94 -6.13
N THR A 261 -6.73 12.32 -6.46
CA THR A 261 -6.01 12.57 -7.71
C THR A 261 -6.84 12.15 -8.93
N ALA A 262 -7.48 11.00 -8.88
CA ALA A 262 -8.32 10.47 -9.97
C ALA A 262 -9.55 11.32 -10.27
N THR A 263 -10.03 12.09 -9.28
CA THR A 263 -11.20 12.97 -9.41
C THR A 263 -10.81 14.46 -9.56
N ASP A 264 -9.54 14.76 -9.77
CA ASP A 264 -8.98 16.12 -9.85
C ASP A 264 -9.36 17.01 -8.64
N SER A 265 -9.39 16.39 -7.44
CA SER A 265 -9.84 17.03 -6.20
C SER A 265 -8.66 17.41 -5.29
N VAL A 266 -7.56 17.87 -5.89
CA VAL A 266 -6.30 18.20 -5.18
C VAL A 266 -6.05 19.71 -5.06
N LEU A 267 -6.88 20.53 -5.65
CA LEU A 267 -6.76 21.99 -5.57
C LEU A 267 -7.51 22.54 -4.33
N PRO A 268 -7.09 23.70 -3.78
CA PRO A 268 -7.83 24.37 -2.71
C PRO A 268 -9.31 24.57 -3.05
N ARG A 269 -10.19 24.28 -2.10
CA ARG A 269 -11.65 24.34 -2.22
C ARG A 269 -12.25 23.29 -3.16
N THR A 270 -11.52 22.22 -3.45
CA THR A 270 -12.06 21.03 -4.08
C THR A 270 -12.22 19.92 -3.05
N GLY A 271 -12.95 18.90 -3.38
CA GLY A 271 -13.15 17.76 -2.50
C GLY A 271 -13.62 16.52 -3.23
N ASN A 272 -13.45 15.40 -2.59
CA ASN A 272 -13.85 14.09 -3.06
C ASN A 272 -14.78 13.44 -2.02
N VAL A 273 -15.83 12.79 -2.48
CA VAL A 273 -16.68 11.92 -1.66
C VAL A 273 -16.51 10.50 -2.15
N SER A 274 -15.92 9.66 -1.32
CA SER A 274 -15.88 8.22 -1.55
C SER A 274 -17.13 7.58 -0.96
N ALA A 275 -17.94 6.94 -1.79
CA ALA A 275 -19.17 6.26 -1.40
C ALA A 275 -19.08 4.77 -1.73
N GLY A 276 -18.82 3.95 -0.72
CA GLY A 276 -18.73 2.50 -0.82
C GLY A 276 -19.33 1.86 0.43
N THR A 277 -18.65 0.87 1.01
CA THR A 277 -19.04 0.27 2.31
C THR A 277 -19.08 1.31 3.42
N SER A 278 -18.22 2.31 3.34
CA SER A 278 -18.24 3.53 4.16
C SER A 278 -18.36 4.74 3.24
N ILE A 279 -18.85 5.84 3.79
CA ILE A 279 -18.91 7.13 3.09
C ILE A 279 -18.01 8.09 3.84
N PHE A 280 -17.05 8.69 3.15
CA PHE A 280 -16.20 9.74 3.70
C PHE A 280 -15.94 10.83 2.67
N ALA A 281 -15.74 12.05 3.17
CA ALA A 281 -15.41 13.22 2.36
C ALA A 281 -13.99 13.69 2.71
N MET A 282 -13.22 14.04 1.69
CA MET A 282 -11.93 14.69 1.82
C MET A 282 -12.02 16.06 1.16
N LEU A 283 -11.49 17.08 1.81
CA LEU A 283 -11.51 18.47 1.35
C LEU A 283 -10.08 19.03 1.37
N VAL A 284 -9.78 19.88 0.39
CA VAL A 284 -8.50 20.60 0.31
C VAL A 284 -8.70 22.07 0.64
#